data_da27d8316d602fe0cb746569106e59fe
#
_entry.id   da27d8316d602fe0cb746569106e59fe
#
_cell.length_a   1.000
_cell.length_b   1.000
_cell.length_c   1.000
_cell.angle_alpha   90.00
_cell.angle_beta   90.00
_cell.angle_gamma   90.00
#
_symmetry.space_group_name_H-M   'P 1'
#
loop_
_entity.id
_entity.type
_entity.pdbx_description
1 polymer ?
#
loop_
_entity_poly.entity_id
_entity_poly.type
_entity_poly.pdbx_seq_one_letter_code
_entity_poly.pdbx_strand_id
1 'polypeptide(L)'
;MDNEKLKEILERHRKWLNDEDGGERANLYEANLYGANLREADLREADLYGANLREANLYGANLYGANLYGANLREANLREANLYGTNLYGANLREANLCEAKNIPFIPLVCPERGSFTAFKKCGSYIIELLIPQDAKRCSATTRKCRASYAKVVAITNMDGSQAEVDHVTNHAYEPIEYKIGEYVHPDSFDDDRWNECSHGIHFFINRQEAVEY
;
A
#
# COMPACT_ATOMS: atom_id res chain seq x y z
N MET A 1 20.54 -8.69 5.70
CA MET A 1 21.18 -10.00 5.41
C MET A 1 22.33 -9.76 4.45
N ASP A 2 23.47 -10.45 4.57
CA ASP A 2 24.51 -10.34 3.54
C ASP A 2 24.15 -11.16 2.29
N ASN A 3 24.77 -10.81 1.15
CA ASN A 3 24.45 -11.41 -0.13
C ASN A 3 24.85 -12.90 -0.23
N GLU A 4 25.90 -13.32 0.46
CA GLU A 4 26.38 -14.73 0.40
C GLU A 4 25.41 -15.63 1.14
N LYS A 5 24.95 -15.22 2.32
CA LYS A 5 23.93 -15.96 3.07
C LYS A 5 22.60 -16.05 2.31
N LEU A 6 22.20 -14.96 1.63
CA LEU A 6 20.99 -14.98 0.80
C LEU A 6 21.13 -15.98 -0.36
N LYS A 7 22.26 -16.01 -1.06
CA LYS A 7 22.54 -16.98 -2.13
C LYS A 7 22.49 -18.42 -1.63
N GLU A 8 23.06 -18.69 -0.46
CA GLU A 8 23.02 -20.02 0.15
C GLU A 8 21.57 -20.45 0.44
N ILE A 9 20.75 -19.57 1.02
CA ILE A 9 19.34 -19.86 1.28
C ILE A 9 18.59 -20.14 -0.02
N LEU A 10 18.79 -19.33 -1.06
CA LEU A 10 18.13 -19.51 -2.35
C LEU A 10 18.57 -20.81 -3.05
N GLU A 11 19.83 -21.19 -2.95
CA GLU A 11 20.31 -22.45 -3.53
C GLU A 11 19.75 -23.69 -2.78
N ARG A 12 19.68 -23.65 -1.45
CA ARG A 12 19.00 -24.71 -0.67
C ARG A 12 17.52 -24.78 -1.00
N HIS A 13 16.88 -23.62 -1.19
CA HIS A 13 15.49 -23.54 -1.58
C HIS A 13 15.23 -24.13 -2.96
N ARG A 14 16.11 -23.84 -3.94
CA ARG A 14 16.06 -24.44 -5.27
C ARG A 14 16.14 -25.97 -5.18
N LYS A 15 17.05 -26.51 -4.37
CA LYS A 15 17.16 -27.96 -4.12
C LYS A 15 15.87 -28.51 -3.50
N TRP A 16 15.29 -27.79 -2.53
CA TRP A 16 14.04 -28.21 -1.90
C TRP A 16 12.88 -28.26 -2.91
N LEU A 17 12.77 -27.27 -3.79
CA LEU A 17 11.77 -27.23 -4.85
C LEU A 17 11.88 -28.36 -5.87
N ASN A 18 13.06 -28.97 -5.99
CA ASN A 18 13.37 -30.07 -6.91
C ASN A 18 13.51 -31.42 -6.21
N ASP A 19 13.17 -31.54 -4.92
CA ASP A 19 13.36 -32.75 -4.11
C ASP A 19 14.82 -33.28 -4.13
N GLU A 20 15.81 -32.38 -4.20
CA GLU A 20 17.23 -32.69 -4.18
C GLU A 20 17.78 -32.81 -2.74
N ASP A 21 18.77 -33.65 -2.51
CA ASP A 21 19.41 -33.79 -1.21
C ASP A 21 20.01 -32.47 -0.69
N GLY A 22 19.80 -32.21 0.61
CA GLY A 22 20.23 -30.96 1.25
C GLY A 22 19.38 -29.75 0.87
N GLY A 23 18.22 -29.98 0.25
CA GLY A 23 17.21 -28.98 0.01
C GLY A 23 16.53 -28.52 1.31
N GLU A 24 16.30 -27.21 1.45
CA GLU A 24 15.61 -26.61 2.59
C GLU A 24 14.72 -25.45 2.11
N ARG A 25 13.46 -25.43 2.55
CA ARG A 25 12.54 -24.34 2.22
C ARG A 25 13.10 -23.01 2.74
N ALA A 26 13.13 -21.98 1.89
CA ALA A 26 13.63 -20.66 2.29
C ALA A 26 12.85 -20.11 3.47
N ASN A 27 13.53 -19.95 4.60
CA ASN A 27 13.05 -19.22 5.76
C ASN A 27 13.72 -17.86 5.80
N LEU A 28 12.95 -16.83 5.39
CA LEU A 28 13.33 -15.42 5.36
C LEU A 28 12.44 -14.61 6.33
N TYR A 29 11.92 -15.27 7.37
CA TYR A 29 11.10 -14.67 8.41
C TYR A 29 11.81 -13.45 9.03
N GLU A 30 11.15 -12.29 9.01
CA GLU A 30 11.65 -10.99 9.50
C GLU A 30 13.05 -10.60 8.97
N ALA A 31 13.48 -11.22 7.87
CA ALA A 31 14.81 -10.95 7.30
C ALA A 31 14.92 -9.51 6.78
N ASN A 32 16.07 -8.89 7.01
CA ASN A 32 16.38 -7.62 6.36
C ASN A 32 16.93 -7.88 4.95
N LEU A 33 16.08 -7.66 3.95
CA LEU A 33 16.34 -7.80 2.51
C LEU A 33 16.25 -6.44 1.80
N TYR A 34 16.49 -5.34 2.55
CA TYR A 34 16.50 -3.99 1.98
C TYR A 34 17.41 -3.91 0.75
N GLY A 35 16.85 -3.47 -0.40
CA GLY A 35 17.55 -3.35 -1.66
C GLY A 35 18.10 -4.65 -2.24
N ALA A 36 17.69 -5.82 -1.73
CA ALA A 36 18.19 -7.10 -2.21
C ALA A 36 17.84 -7.34 -3.68
N ASN A 37 18.78 -7.96 -4.42
CA ASN A 37 18.50 -8.41 -5.79
C ASN A 37 17.95 -9.85 -5.76
N LEU A 38 16.63 -9.94 -5.94
CA LEU A 38 15.86 -11.18 -6.04
C LEU A 38 15.21 -11.34 -7.43
N ARG A 39 15.82 -10.70 -8.43
CA ARG A 39 15.36 -10.76 -9.82
C ARG A 39 15.28 -12.21 -10.29
N GLU A 40 14.11 -12.59 -10.84
CA GLU A 40 13.82 -13.92 -11.38
C GLU A 40 14.02 -15.07 -10.36
N ALA A 41 14.12 -14.74 -9.05
CA ALA A 41 14.28 -15.76 -8.01
C ALA A 41 13.04 -16.65 -7.93
N ASP A 42 13.27 -17.96 -7.75
CA ASP A 42 12.21 -18.90 -7.41
C ASP A 42 12.02 -18.93 -5.89
N LEU A 43 10.98 -18.25 -5.44
CA LEU A 43 10.60 -18.11 -4.03
C LEU A 43 9.25 -18.78 -3.74
N ARG A 44 8.90 -19.81 -4.54
CA ARG A 44 7.66 -20.56 -4.31
C ARG A 44 7.59 -21.11 -2.90
N GLU A 45 6.47 -20.85 -2.22
CA GLU A 45 6.22 -21.29 -0.85
C GLU A 45 7.22 -20.77 0.21
N ALA A 46 8.15 -19.86 -0.14
CA ALA A 46 9.10 -19.27 0.82
C ALA A 46 8.38 -18.55 1.96
N ASP A 47 8.98 -18.58 3.15
CA ASP A 47 8.50 -17.80 4.28
C ASP A 47 9.22 -16.44 4.35
N LEU A 48 8.49 -15.38 4.02
CA LEU A 48 8.92 -13.98 4.01
C LEU A 48 8.09 -13.14 5.00
N TYR A 49 7.47 -13.79 6.00
CA TYR A 49 6.66 -13.10 7.01
C TYR A 49 7.46 -11.96 7.65
N GLY A 50 6.89 -10.75 7.66
CA GLY A 50 7.50 -9.57 8.28
C GLY A 50 8.84 -9.12 7.65
N ALA A 51 9.28 -9.71 6.54
CA ALA A 51 10.57 -9.36 5.93
C ALA A 51 10.60 -7.90 5.46
N ASN A 52 11.75 -7.25 5.61
CA ASN A 52 12.00 -5.94 5.05
C ASN A 52 12.53 -6.07 3.61
N LEU A 53 11.64 -5.99 2.64
CA LEU A 53 11.91 -6.02 1.19
C LEU A 53 11.85 -4.62 0.55
N ARG A 54 11.95 -3.56 1.36
CA ARG A 54 11.93 -2.20 0.84
C ARG A 54 13.01 -2.03 -0.23
N GLU A 55 12.64 -1.42 -1.37
CA GLU A 55 13.52 -1.19 -2.53
C GLU A 55 14.12 -2.48 -3.14
N ALA A 56 13.68 -3.68 -2.73
CA ALA A 56 14.16 -4.94 -3.30
C ALA A 56 13.74 -5.10 -4.76
N ASN A 57 14.61 -5.70 -5.56
CA ASN A 57 14.30 -6.04 -6.95
C ASN A 57 13.77 -7.47 -7.05
N LEU A 58 12.46 -7.62 -7.19
CA LEU A 58 11.72 -8.87 -7.37
C LEU A 58 11.18 -9.02 -8.81
N TYR A 59 11.79 -8.32 -9.78
CA TYR A 59 11.40 -8.41 -11.19
C TYR A 59 11.33 -9.87 -11.64
N GLY A 60 10.19 -10.30 -12.18
CA GLY A 60 9.99 -11.66 -12.69
C GLY A 60 10.08 -12.77 -11.64
N ALA A 61 10.18 -12.46 -10.35
CA ALA A 61 10.27 -13.47 -9.29
C ALA A 61 9.02 -14.35 -9.22
N ASN A 62 9.18 -15.62 -8.93
CA ASN A 62 8.08 -16.54 -8.69
C ASN A 62 7.78 -16.64 -7.19
N LEU A 63 6.72 -15.97 -6.75
CA LEU A 63 6.26 -15.92 -5.35
C LEU A 63 5.02 -16.81 -5.09
N TYR A 64 4.77 -17.82 -5.98
CA TYR A 64 3.64 -18.72 -5.82
C TYR A 64 3.57 -19.30 -4.40
N GLY A 65 2.44 -19.08 -3.70
CA GLY A 65 2.24 -19.61 -2.35
C GLY A 65 3.15 -19.02 -1.26
N ALA A 66 4.00 -18.04 -1.57
CA ALA A 66 4.89 -17.44 -0.58
C ALA A 66 4.12 -16.68 0.51
N ASN A 67 4.65 -16.68 1.73
CA ASN A 67 4.09 -15.94 2.85
C ASN A 67 4.76 -14.58 3.00
N LEU A 68 4.09 -13.53 2.54
CA LEU A 68 4.52 -12.12 2.66
C LEU A 68 3.66 -11.34 3.70
N TYR A 69 3.01 -12.05 4.64
CA TYR A 69 2.22 -11.40 5.68
C TYR A 69 3.04 -10.35 6.43
N GLY A 70 2.55 -9.11 6.48
CA GLY A 70 3.21 -7.99 7.17
C GLY A 70 4.56 -7.55 6.59
N ALA A 71 4.99 -8.08 5.45
CA ALA A 71 6.27 -7.71 4.83
C ALA A 71 6.28 -6.25 4.37
N ASN A 72 7.41 -5.60 4.47
CA ASN A 72 7.61 -4.25 3.94
C ASN A 72 8.15 -4.32 2.50
N LEU A 73 7.26 -4.14 1.53
CA LEU A 73 7.55 -4.11 0.08
C LEU A 73 7.55 -2.67 -0.48
N ARG A 74 7.66 -1.67 0.38
CA ARG A 74 7.66 -0.28 -0.08
C ARG A 74 8.76 -0.05 -1.12
N GLU A 75 8.39 0.59 -2.25
CA GLU A 75 9.30 0.89 -3.35
C GLU A 75 9.93 -0.38 -4.01
N ALA A 76 9.47 -1.59 -3.70
CA ALA A 76 9.97 -2.82 -4.30
C ALA A 76 9.55 -2.94 -5.77
N ASN A 77 10.41 -3.53 -6.60
CA ASN A 77 10.09 -3.82 -8.00
C ASN A 77 9.55 -5.25 -8.14
N LEU A 78 8.22 -5.38 -8.21
CA LEU A 78 7.48 -6.63 -8.43
C LEU A 78 7.00 -6.80 -9.89
N ARG A 79 7.53 -5.99 -10.81
CA ARG A 79 7.13 -6.07 -12.21
C ARG A 79 7.30 -7.50 -12.74
N GLU A 80 6.29 -8.01 -13.45
CA GLU A 80 6.24 -9.37 -14.01
C GLU A 80 6.30 -10.52 -12.98
N ALA A 81 6.33 -10.24 -11.68
CA ALA A 81 6.34 -11.27 -10.63
C ALA A 81 5.05 -12.12 -10.65
N ASN A 82 5.15 -13.41 -10.32
CA ASN A 82 3.99 -14.28 -10.14
C ASN A 82 3.58 -14.31 -8.66
N LEU A 83 2.39 -13.79 -8.37
CA LEU A 83 1.84 -13.67 -7.01
C LEU A 83 0.69 -14.65 -6.73
N TYR A 84 0.55 -15.74 -7.50
CA TYR A 84 -0.53 -16.70 -7.29
C TYR A 84 -0.46 -17.33 -5.89
N GLY A 85 -1.56 -17.21 -5.13
CA GLY A 85 -1.63 -17.78 -3.77
C GLY A 85 -0.73 -17.13 -2.73
N THR A 86 -0.04 -16.04 -3.06
CA THR A 86 0.81 -15.30 -2.12
C THR A 86 -0.05 -14.67 -1.02
N ASN A 87 0.37 -14.81 0.24
CA ASN A 87 -0.24 -14.13 1.36
C ASN A 87 0.34 -12.71 1.51
N LEU A 88 -0.38 -11.69 1.03
CA LEU A 88 0.00 -10.27 1.14
C LEU A 88 -0.76 -9.53 2.26
N TYR A 89 -1.44 -10.24 3.17
CA TYR A 89 -2.21 -9.57 4.21
C TYR A 89 -1.30 -8.73 5.12
N GLY A 90 -1.63 -7.43 5.27
CA GLY A 90 -0.85 -6.47 6.06
C GLY A 90 0.51 -6.08 5.45
N ALA A 91 0.86 -6.57 4.26
CA ALA A 91 2.08 -6.15 3.59
C ALA A 91 2.00 -4.67 3.16
N ASN A 92 3.10 -3.94 3.29
CA ASN A 92 3.20 -2.56 2.83
C ASN A 92 3.71 -2.54 1.37
N LEU A 93 2.81 -2.32 0.42
CA LEU A 93 3.11 -2.22 -1.02
C LEU A 93 3.20 -0.76 -1.50
N ARG A 94 3.34 0.20 -0.59
CA ARG A 94 3.41 1.62 -0.96
C ARG A 94 4.54 1.86 -1.96
N GLU A 95 4.20 2.51 -3.10
CA GLU A 95 5.15 2.82 -4.17
C GLU A 95 5.82 1.57 -4.80
N ALA A 96 5.31 0.36 -4.54
CA ALA A 96 5.79 -0.84 -5.20
C ALA A 96 5.35 -0.87 -6.67
N ASN A 97 6.25 -1.31 -7.55
CA ASN A 97 5.93 -1.48 -8.97
C ASN A 97 5.37 -2.88 -9.23
N LEU A 98 4.06 -2.98 -9.42
CA LEU A 98 3.36 -4.22 -9.78
C LEU A 98 2.98 -4.30 -11.27
N CYS A 99 3.57 -3.47 -12.13
CA CYS A 99 3.30 -3.48 -13.56
C CYS A 99 3.52 -4.89 -14.13
N GLU A 100 2.52 -5.41 -14.88
CA GLU A 100 2.56 -6.76 -15.48
C GLU A 100 2.71 -7.92 -14.45
N ALA A 101 2.60 -7.66 -13.13
CA ALA A 101 2.58 -8.72 -12.14
C ALA A 101 1.35 -9.62 -12.35
N LYS A 102 1.55 -10.93 -12.19
CA LYS A 102 0.54 -11.95 -12.52
C LYS A 102 -0.13 -12.44 -11.24
N ASN A 103 -1.46 -12.71 -11.35
CA ASN A 103 -2.22 -13.37 -10.29
C ASN A 103 -2.16 -12.64 -8.93
N ILE A 104 -2.20 -11.31 -8.94
CA ILE A 104 -2.24 -10.52 -7.72
C ILE A 104 -3.44 -10.97 -6.88
N PRO A 105 -3.24 -11.38 -5.60
CA PRO A 105 -4.34 -11.81 -4.74
C PRO A 105 -5.41 -10.72 -4.58
N PHE A 106 -6.67 -11.14 -4.46
CA PHE A 106 -7.74 -10.20 -4.14
C PHE A 106 -7.51 -9.60 -2.75
N ILE A 107 -7.30 -8.30 -2.69
CA ILE A 107 -7.18 -7.53 -1.46
C ILE A 107 -8.40 -6.59 -1.39
N PRO A 108 -9.31 -6.78 -0.41
CA PRO A 108 -10.48 -5.91 -0.25
C PRO A 108 -10.07 -4.43 -0.13
N LEU A 109 -10.94 -3.53 -0.57
CA LEU A 109 -10.76 -2.11 -0.26
C LEU A 109 -10.91 -1.88 1.25
N VAL A 110 -10.12 -0.98 1.79
CA VAL A 110 -10.24 -0.53 3.19
C VAL A 110 -11.45 0.39 3.35
N CYS A 111 -11.76 1.19 2.34
CA CYS A 111 -12.96 2.04 2.32
C CYS A 111 -14.17 1.28 1.78
N PRO A 112 -15.41 1.69 2.15
CA PRO A 112 -16.64 1.11 1.63
C PRO A 112 -16.68 1.12 0.10
N GLU A 113 -16.98 -0.01 -0.53
CA GLU A 113 -17.08 -0.12 -2.00
C GLU A 113 -18.33 0.55 -2.56
N ARG A 114 -19.38 0.68 -1.75
CA ARG A 114 -20.70 1.22 -2.15
C ARG A 114 -21.24 2.20 -1.13
N GLY A 115 -22.15 3.05 -1.57
CA GLY A 115 -22.79 4.05 -0.73
C GLY A 115 -21.90 5.26 -0.46
N SER A 116 -22.48 6.29 0.15
CA SER A 116 -21.73 7.43 0.66
C SER A 116 -21.25 7.16 2.07
N PHE A 117 -20.11 7.70 2.46
CA PHE A 117 -19.58 7.55 3.81
C PHE A 117 -18.73 8.75 4.22
N THR A 118 -18.59 8.92 5.54
CA THR A 118 -17.72 9.93 6.14
C THR A 118 -16.27 9.46 6.16
N ALA A 119 -15.36 10.39 5.88
CA ALA A 119 -13.92 10.15 5.86
C ALA A 119 -13.18 11.38 6.44
N PHE A 120 -11.91 11.22 6.76
CA PHE A 120 -11.12 12.25 7.42
C PHE A 120 -9.79 12.47 6.73
N LYS A 121 -9.37 13.73 6.63
CA LYS A 121 -8.10 14.14 6.03
C LYS A 121 -7.41 15.16 6.92
N LYS A 122 -6.11 14.93 7.18
CA LYS A 122 -5.26 15.95 7.82
C LYS A 122 -4.85 17.01 6.80
N CYS A 123 -4.93 18.26 7.18
CA CYS A 123 -4.41 19.40 6.43
C CYS A 123 -3.78 20.40 7.39
N GLY A 124 -2.45 20.40 7.47
CA GLY A 124 -1.72 21.20 8.46
C GLY A 124 -2.15 20.85 9.89
N SER A 125 -2.66 21.86 10.63
CA SER A 125 -3.14 21.70 12.01
C SER A 125 -4.62 21.33 12.12
N TYR A 126 -5.27 21.00 11.02
CA TYR A 126 -6.70 20.75 10.96
C TYR A 126 -7.00 19.32 10.49
N ILE A 127 -8.16 18.82 10.90
CA ILE A 127 -8.81 17.63 10.34
C ILE A 127 -10.04 18.07 9.57
N ILE A 128 -10.08 17.70 8.30
CA ILE A 128 -11.21 17.92 7.42
C ILE A 128 -12.09 16.68 7.45
N GLU A 129 -13.37 16.87 7.78
CA GLU A 129 -14.38 15.85 7.61
C GLU A 129 -14.94 15.92 6.20
N LEU A 130 -14.90 14.79 5.51
CA LEU A 130 -15.30 14.64 4.12
C LEU A 130 -16.49 13.68 4.02
N LEU A 131 -17.45 14.00 3.20
CA LEU A 131 -18.42 13.02 2.68
C LEU A 131 -17.88 12.52 1.33
N ILE A 132 -17.62 11.22 1.23
CA ILE A 132 -17.28 10.57 -0.03
C ILE A 132 -18.60 10.14 -0.69
N PRO A 133 -18.99 10.73 -1.84
CA PRO A 133 -20.26 10.40 -2.50
C PRO A 133 -20.29 8.97 -3.05
N GLN A 134 -21.49 8.45 -3.24
CA GLN A 134 -21.70 7.09 -3.72
C GLN A 134 -21.06 6.83 -5.09
N ASP A 135 -21.06 7.80 -5.97
CA ASP A 135 -20.57 7.75 -7.34
C ASP A 135 -19.10 8.18 -7.48
N ALA A 136 -18.46 8.65 -6.40
CA ALA A 136 -17.03 8.91 -6.41
C ALA A 136 -16.26 7.60 -6.63
N LYS A 137 -15.35 7.59 -7.61
CA LYS A 137 -14.35 6.52 -7.71
C LYS A 137 -13.52 6.51 -6.45
N ARG A 138 -13.14 5.33 -5.98
CA ARG A 138 -12.37 5.16 -4.75
C ARG A 138 -11.43 3.98 -4.84
N CYS A 139 -10.27 4.09 -4.22
CA CYS A 139 -9.31 3.00 -4.12
C CYS A 139 -8.54 3.03 -2.80
N SER A 140 -8.02 1.90 -2.42
CA SER A 140 -7.00 1.72 -1.38
C SER A 140 -6.17 0.49 -1.75
N ALA A 141 -4.91 0.46 -1.36
CA ALA A 141 -4.07 -0.71 -1.53
C ALA A 141 -4.07 -1.58 -0.25
N THR A 142 -2.93 -1.74 0.36
CA THR A 142 -2.74 -2.57 1.57
C THR A 142 -2.67 -1.76 2.85
N THR A 143 -2.48 -0.44 2.74
CA THR A 143 -2.48 0.46 3.90
C THR A 143 -3.88 0.97 4.24
N ARG A 144 -4.00 1.70 5.35
CA ARG A 144 -5.26 2.32 5.78
C ARG A 144 -5.61 3.59 5.01
N LYS A 145 -4.70 4.09 4.17
CA LYS A 145 -4.88 5.28 3.34
C LYS A 145 -5.72 4.98 2.10
N CYS A 146 -6.73 5.78 1.88
CA CYS A 146 -7.65 5.67 0.75
C CYS A 146 -7.58 6.92 -0.14
N ARG A 147 -8.07 6.80 -1.37
CA ARG A 147 -8.25 7.92 -2.31
C ARG A 147 -9.65 7.94 -2.89
N ALA A 148 -10.14 9.14 -3.20
CA ALA A 148 -11.37 9.34 -3.97
C ALA A 148 -11.16 10.35 -5.10
N SER A 149 -11.98 10.22 -6.15
CA SER A 149 -11.97 11.13 -7.30
C SER A 149 -12.57 12.51 -6.96
N TYR A 150 -13.38 12.60 -5.91
CA TYR A 150 -13.88 13.86 -5.34
C TYR A 150 -14.52 13.59 -3.98
N ALA A 151 -14.75 14.66 -3.22
CA ALA A 151 -15.41 14.61 -1.93
C ALA A 151 -16.16 15.92 -1.67
N LYS A 152 -17.12 15.90 -0.71
CA LYS A 152 -17.73 17.10 -0.18
C LYS A 152 -17.13 17.42 1.19
N VAL A 153 -16.74 18.66 1.42
CA VAL A 153 -16.25 19.10 2.72
C VAL A 153 -17.44 19.33 3.65
N VAL A 154 -17.47 18.59 4.77
CA VAL A 154 -18.56 18.66 5.74
C VAL A 154 -18.21 19.59 6.90
N ALA A 155 -17.02 19.43 7.46
CA ALA A 155 -16.54 20.23 8.58
C ALA A 155 -15.01 20.34 8.58
N ILE A 156 -14.52 21.34 9.31
CA ILE A 156 -13.09 21.53 9.62
C ILE A 156 -12.98 21.63 11.13
N THR A 157 -12.14 20.78 11.72
CA THR A 157 -11.91 20.74 13.18
C THR A 157 -10.42 20.85 13.49
N ASN A 158 -10.12 21.32 14.70
CA ASN A 158 -8.77 21.23 15.23
C ASN A 158 -8.38 19.77 15.50
N MET A 159 -7.07 19.51 15.71
CA MET A 159 -6.57 18.16 15.96
C MET A 159 -7.20 17.51 17.21
N ASP A 160 -7.56 18.30 18.22
CA ASP A 160 -8.22 17.84 19.45
C ASP A 160 -9.72 17.56 19.30
N GLY A 161 -10.31 17.88 18.13
CA GLY A 161 -11.72 17.70 17.81
C GLY A 161 -12.59 18.93 18.07
N SER A 162 -12.08 20.00 18.63
CA SER A 162 -12.81 21.27 18.76
C SER A 162 -13.07 21.88 17.39
N GLN A 163 -14.12 22.69 17.29
CA GLN A 163 -14.46 23.39 16.05
C GLN A 163 -13.36 24.37 15.68
N ALA A 164 -12.93 24.36 14.42
CA ALA A 164 -11.99 25.36 13.90
C ALA A 164 -12.71 26.68 13.62
N GLU A 165 -12.02 27.80 13.82
CA GLU A 165 -12.51 29.15 13.51
C GLU A 165 -12.26 29.55 12.04
N VAL A 166 -12.17 28.54 11.13
CA VAL A 166 -11.94 28.74 9.71
C VAL A 166 -13.02 28.01 8.90
N ASP A 167 -13.39 28.57 7.75
CA ASP A 167 -14.34 27.97 6.82
C ASP A 167 -13.67 27.24 5.65
N HIS A 168 -12.37 27.45 5.46
CA HIS A 168 -11.56 26.79 4.43
C HIS A 168 -10.12 26.58 4.90
N VAL A 169 -9.45 25.59 4.28
CA VAL A 169 -8.00 25.33 4.41
C VAL A 169 -7.44 24.90 3.07
N THR A 170 -6.18 25.21 2.80
CA THR A 170 -5.51 24.81 1.56
C THR A 170 -4.40 23.82 1.87
N ASN A 171 -4.38 22.70 1.14
CA ASN A 171 -3.28 21.76 1.16
C ASN A 171 -2.27 22.13 0.07
N HIS A 172 -1.00 22.30 0.46
CA HIS A 172 0.08 22.71 -0.43
C HIS A 172 1.08 21.57 -0.75
N ALA A 173 0.73 20.32 -0.43
CA ALA A 173 1.69 19.20 -0.56
C ALA A 173 2.10 18.88 -2.01
N TYR A 174 1.23 19.19 -2.97
CA TYR A 174 1.43 19.07 -4.42
C TYR A 174 0.81 20.28 -5.09
N GLU A 175 -0.17 20.10 -5.99
CA GLU A 175 -0.99 21.23 -6.43
C GLU A 175 -1.89 21.72 -5.29
N PRO A 176 -2.03 23.05 -5.09
CA PRO A 176 -2.86 23.59 -4.02
C PRO A 176 -4.31 23.18 -4.20
N ILE A 177 -4.88 22.48 -3.23
CA ILE A 177 -6.30 22.13 -3.19
C ILE A 177 -6.93 22.85 -2.00
N GLU A 178 -7.94 23.68 -2.28
CA GLU A 178 -8.74 24.33 -1.26
C GLU A 178 -9.89 23.42 -0.81
N TYR A 179 -10.05 23.28 0.49
CA TYR A 179 -11.14 22.57 1.15
C TYR A 179 -12.01 23.59 1.89
N LYS A 180 -13.19 23.89 1.35
CA LYS A 180 -14.13 24.87 1.92
C LYS A 180 -15.42 24.19 2.35
N ILE A 181 -15.88 24.47 3.57
CA ILE A 181 -17.07 23.85 4.16
C ILE A 181 -18.29 24.02 3.25
N GLY A 182 -18.98 22.91 2.98
CA GLY A 182 -20.17 22.84 2.13
C GLY A 182 -19.88 22.63 0.64
N GLU A 183 -18.66 22.82 0.17
CA GLU A 183 -18.28 22.70 -1.23
C GLU A 183 -17.74 21.32 -1.59
N TYR A 184 -17.82 20.98 -2.89
CA TYR A 184 -17.17 19.80 -3.43
C TYR A 184 -15.73 20.12 -3.80
N VAL A 185 -14.84 19.21 -3.46
CA VAL A 185 -13.42 19.30 -3.79
C VAL A 185 -13.06 18.23 -4.80
N HIS A 186 -12.32 18.63 -5.82
CA HIS A 186 -11.84 17.78 -6.90
C HIS A 186 -10.31 17.88 -6.97
N PRO A 187 -9.59 16.76 -7.11
CA PRO A 187 -8.17 16.80 -7.45
C PRO A 187 -8.01 17.18 -8.93
N ASP A 188 -6.81 17.49 -9.34
CA ASP A 188 -6.42 17.70 -10.76
C ASP A 188 -6.73 16.47 -11.61
N SER A 189 -6.51 15.27 -11.09
CA SER A 189 -6.83 14.00 -11.72
C SER A 189 -7.05 12.89 -10.68
N PHE A 190 -7.48 11.72 -11.13
CA PHE A 190 -7.64 10.54 -10.29
C PHE A 190 -6.93 9.35 -10.92
N ASP A 191 -5.98 8.76 -10.20
CA ASP A 191 -5.29 7.56 -10.62
C ASP A 191 -6.05 6.31 -10.17
N ASP A 192 -6.51 5.52 -11.12
CA ASP A 192 -7.26 4.25 -10.88
C ASP A 192 -6.34 3.11 -10.41
N ASP A 193 -5.00 3.22 -10.58
CA ASP A 193 -4.07 2.22 -10.08
C ASP A 193 -4.00 2.27 -8.55
N ARG A 194 -4.65 1.28 -7.92
CA ARG A 194 -4.71 1.19 -6.47
C ARG A 194 -3.35 1.01 -5.79
N TRP A 195 -2.38 0.43 -6.50
CA TRP A 195 -1.04 0.15 -5.96
C TRP A 195 -0.18 1.41 -5.88
N ASN A 196 -0.53 2.42 -6.65
CA ASN A 196 0.13 3.73 -6.60
C ASN A 196 -0.50 4.62 -5.53
N GLU A 197 -0.28 4.30 -4.25
CA GLU A 197 -0.98 4.93 -3.11
C GLU A 197 -0.74 6.43 -2.94
N CYS A 198 0.35 6.96 -3.45
CA CYS A 198 0.70 8.38 -3.33
C CYS A 198 0.36 9.20 -4.57
N SER A 199 -0.38 8.62 -5.53
CA SER A 199 -0.80 9.27 -6.76
C SER A 199 -1.99 10.22 -6.58
N HIS A 200 -2.49 10.76 -7.70
CA HIS A 200 -3.55 11.77 -7.78
C HIS A 200 -4.88 11.29 -7.18
N GLY A 201 -5.54 12.17 -6.46
CA GLY A 201 -6.82 11.93 -5.80
C GLY A 201 -6.94 12.64 -4.45
N ILE A 202 -8.14 12.65 -3.90
CA ILE A 202 -8.37 13.13 -2.52
C ILE A 202 -8.01 12.01 -1.54
N HIS A 203 -6.86 12.12 -0.90
CA HIS A 203 -6.41 11.17 0.12
C HIS A 203 -7.16 11.36 1.42
N PHE A 204 -7.59 10.24 2.05
CA PHE A 204 -8.35 10.25 3.29
C PHE A 204 -8.14 8.96 4.09
N PHE A 205 -8.64 8.98 5.33
CA PHE A 205 -8.76 7.83 6.23
C PHE A 205 -10.22 7.64 6.63
N ILE A 206 -10.60 6.41 6.94
CA ILE A 206 -11.96 6.10 7.42
C ILE A 206 -12.13 6.50 8.88
N ASN A 207 -11.07 6.42 9.66
CA ASN A 207 -11.09 6.77 11.07
C ASN A 207 -10.38 8.12 11.29
N ARG A 208 -10.99 8.98 12.13
CA ARG A 208 -10.44 10.30 12.44
C ARG A 208 -9.06 10.20 13.11
N GLN A 209 -8.87 9.24 14.02
CA GLN A 209 -7.61 9.07 14.73
C GLN A 209 -6.45 8.71 13.76
N GLU A 210 -6.73 7.88 12.76
CA GLU A 210 -5.74 7.56 11.70
C GLU A 210 -5.31 8.82 10.92
N ALA A 211 -6.24 9.73 10.67
CA ALA A 211 -5.91 11.00 10.03
C ALA A 211 -5.08 11.91 10.95
N VAL A 212 -5.34 11.92 12.26
CA VAL A 212 -4.58 12.71 13.25
C VAL A 212 -3.13 12.22 13.34
N GLU A 213 -2.92 10.91 13.36
CA GLU A 213 -1.61 10.28 13.51
C GLU A 213 -0.76 10.30 12.23
N TYR A 214 -1.39 10.53 11.07
CA TYR A 214 -0.71 10.62 9.78
C TYR A 214 0.06 11.93 9.63
#